data_2de1ab378025779ac89239229a3e5eac
#
_entry.id   2de1ab378025779ac89239229a3e5eac
#
_cell.length_a   1.000
_cell.length_b   1.000
_cell.length_c   1.000
_cell.angle_alpha   90.00
_cell.angle_beta   90.00
_cell.angle_gamma   90.00
#
_symmetry.space_group_name_H-M   'P 1'
#
loop_
_entity.id
_entity.type
_entity.pdbx_description
1 polymer ?
#
loop_
_entity_poly.entity_id
_entity_poly.type
_entity_poly.pdbx_seq_one_letter_code
_entity_poly.pdbx_strand_id
1 'polypeptide(L)'
;MQFMLSLLVLFFVMLSPAHALEVDSAEVVLPSSIGYTSETWEQINFSTTFSSPPIVITTPGPSAGGQPFTIRIRNVTTSGFEAMTAEPEGTSGPTHMAVEMTYIAIEEGVHGLPDGSMIIAGRTDVIEEQIS
;
A
#
# COMPACT_ATOMS: atom_id res chain seq x y z
N MET A 1 35.86 59.76 6.87
CA MET A 1 35.38 58.94 5.71
C MET A 1 35.03 57.58 6.30
N GLN A 2 33.74 57.35 6.54
CA GLN A 2 33.26 56.18 7.28
C GLN A 2 32.56 55.25 6.24
N PHE A 3 33.18 54.11 5.96
CA PHE A 3 32.63 53.12 5.04
C PHE A 3 31.57 52.31 5.80
N MET A 4 30.28 52.53 5.51
CA MET A 4 29.19 51.64 5.91
C MET A 4 29.22 50.40 5.01
N LEU A 5 29.65 49.27 5.59
CA LEU A 5 29.55 47.96 4.97
C LEU A 5 28.12 47.47 5.14
N SER A 6 27.33 47.55 4.08
CA SER A 6 25.93 47.05 4.08
C SER A 6 25.95 45.52 3.91
N LEU A 7 25.68 44.75 4.97
CA LEU A 7 25.58 43.32 4.97
C LEU A 7 24.21 42.92 4.37
N LEU A 8 24.20 42.56 3.08
CA LEU A 8 23.01 42.00 2.44
C LEU A 8 22.84 40.53 2.88
N VAL A 9 21.98 40.27 3.84
CA VAL A 9 21.58 38.89 4.21
C VAL A 9 20.59 38.37 3.18
N LEU A 10 21.10 37.54 2.28
CA LEU A 10 20.25 36.84 1.29
C LEU A 10 19.55 35.67 2.00
N PHE A 11 18.28 35.86 2.32
CA PHE A 11 17.43 34.78 2.89
C PHE A 11 17.04 33.83 1.74
N PHE A 12 17.75 32.72 1.61
CA PHE A 12 17.40 31.65 0.67
C PHE A 12 16.24 30.86 1.30
N VAL A 13 15.00 31.20 0.96
CA VAL A 13 13.87 30.36 1.26
C VAL A 13 13.97 29.13 0.37
N MET A 14 14.44 28.03 0.93
CA MET A 14 14.37 26.72 0.28
C MET A 14 12.88 26.35 0.21
N LEU A 15 12.21 26.71 -0.91
CA LEU A 15 10.94 26.07 -1.25
C LEU A 15 11.27 24.61 -1.54
N SER A 16 10.97 23.72 -0.59
CA SER A 16 10.89 22.30 -0.89
C SER A 16 9.84 22.14 -2.01
N PRO A 17 10.16 21.50 -3.14
CA PRO A 17 9.16 21.21 -4.14
C PRO A 17 8.04 20.43 -3.44
N ALA A 18 6.79 20.85 -3.61
CA ALA A 18 5.66 20.09 -3.16
C ALA A 18 5.78 18.71 -3.82
N HIS A 19 6.04 17.68 -3.01
CA HIS A 19 6.11 16.31 -3.51
C HIS A 19 4.70 15.92 -3.95
N ALA A 20 4.54 15.55 -5.22
CA ALA A 20 3.26 15.09 -5.71
C ALA A 20 2.95 13.75 -5.04
N LEU A 21 1.71 13.59 -4.56
CA LEU A 21 1.25 12.32 -3.98
C LEU A 21 1.49 11.17 -4.99
N GLU A 22 2.29 10.18 -4.59
CA GLU A 22 2.44 8.95 -5.35
C GLU A 22 1.32 7.98 -5.01
N VAL A 23 0.59 7.53 -6.04
CA VAL A 23 -0.48 6.54 -5.96
C VAL A 23 -0.33 5.57 -7.12
N ASP A 24 -0.50 4.28 -6.83
CA ASP A 24 -0.63 3.23 -7.83
C ASP A 24 -1.86 2.38 -7.54
N SER A 25 -2.52 1.89 -8.58
CA SER A 25 -3.67 1.00 -8.43
C SER A 25 -3.84 0.13 -9.65
N ALA A 26 -4.22 -1.12 -9.45
CA ALA A 26 -4.56 -2.04 -10.53
C ALA A 26 -5.54 -3.11 -10.05
N GLU A 27 -6.16 -3.75 -11.03
CA GLU A 27 -6.83 -5.03 -10.88
C GLU A 27 -5.88 -6.13 -11.32
N VAL A 28 -5.74 -7.16 -10.50
CA VAL A 28 -4.89 -8.31 -10.74
C VAL A 28 -5.65 -9.60 -10.45
N VAL A 29 -5.28 -10.68 -11.14
CA VAL A 29 -5.84 -12.00 -10.89
C VAL A 29 -4.86 -12.79 -10.06
N LEU A 30 -5.26 -13.16 -8.84
CA LEU A 30 -4.53 -14.10 -8.02
C LEU A 30 -4.85 -15.52 -8.49
N PRO A 31 -3.83 -16.37 -8.71
CA PRO A 31 -4.04 -17.74 -9.18
C PRO A 31 -4.81 -18.55 -8.14
N SER A 32 -5.39 -19.66 -8.60
CA SER A 32 -6.03 -20.62 -7.70
C SER A 32 -5.02 -21.17 -6.69
N SER A 33 -5.39 -21.17 -5.41
CA SER A 33 -4.57 -21.72 -4.33
C SER A 33 -5.03 -23.12 -3.95
N ILE A 34 -4.08 -24.02 -3.65
CA ILE A 34 -4.35 -25.38 -3.20
C ILE A 34 -4.23 -25.41 -1.68
N GLY A 35 -5.36 -25.27 -0.97
CA GLY A 35 -5.45 -25.47 0.47
C GLY A 35 -4.51 -24.63 1.34
N TYR A 36 -4.52 -24.89 2.66
CA TYR A 36 -3.70 -24.16 3.65
C TYR A 36 -2.21 -24.41 3.56
N THR A 37 -1.77 -25.44 2.86
CA THR A 37 -0.40 -25.95 2.93
C THR A 37 0.50 -25.46 1.82
N SER A 38 -0.05 -24.88 0.75
CA SER A 38 0.74 -24.27 -0.31
C SER A 38 0.57 -22.75 -0.27
N GLU A 39 1.42 -22.09 0.48
CA GLU A 39 1.55 -20.63 0.43
C GLU A 39 2.05 -20.22 -0.96
N THR A 40 1.15 -20.13 -1.92
CA THR A 40 1.48 -19.62 -3.25
C THR A 40 1.32 -18.10 -3.23
N TRP A 41 2.41 -17.43 -2.96
CA TRP A 41 2.46 -15.98 -3.02
C TRP A 41 2.71 -15.52 -4.44
N GLU A 42 1.87 -14.63 -4.91
CA GLU A 42 2.01 -13.99 -6.22
C GLU A 42 2.70 -12.64 -6.05
N GLN A 43 3.73 -12.40 -6.87
CA GLN A 43 4.43 -11.13 -6.90
C GLN A 43 3.64 -10.11 -7.72
N ILE A 44 3.25 -9.01 -7.11
CA ILE A 44 2.57 -7.89 -7.76
C ILE A 44 3.58 -6.72 -7.84
N ASN A 45 3.85 -6.25 -9.04
CA ASN A 45 4.72 -5.10 -9.25
C ASN A 45 3.89 -3.84 -9.45
N PHE A 46 4.31 -2.75 -8.84
CA PHE A 46 3.73 -1.43 -9.09
C PHE A 46 4.09 -0.92 -10.48
N SER A 47 3.25 -0.09 -11.07
CA SER A 47 3.54 0.61 -12.32
C SER A 47 4.52 1.76 -12.13
N THR A 48 4.67 2.25 -10.89
CA THR A 48 5.63 3.28 -10.47
C THR A 48 6.54 2.74 -9.36
N THR A 49 7.62 3.45 -9.08
CA THR A 49 8.51 3.14 -7.95
C THR A 49 8.33 4.20 -6.88
N PHE A 50 7.89 3.80 -5.70
CA PHE A 50 7.72 4.69 -4.56
C PHE A 50 9.07 5.06 -3.92
N SER A 51 9.13 6.22 -3.26
CA SER A 51 10.32 6.66 -2.51
C SER A 51 10.55 5.82 -1.24
N SER A 52 9.47 5.29 -0.65
CA SER A 52 9.44 4.37 0.49
C SER A 52 8.31 3.35 0.30
N PRO A 53 8.33 2.21 1.01
CA PRO A 53 7.25 1.23 0.90
C PRO A 53 5.88 1.87 1.20
N PRO A 54 4.91 1.82 0.26
CA PRO A 54 3.61 2.48 0.42
C PRO A 54 2.69 1.73 1.39
N ILE A 55 1.58 2.37 1.73
CA ILE A 55 0.42 1.71 2.33
C ILE A 55 -0.34 1.01 1.21
N VAL A 56 -0.52 -0.30 1.32
CA VAL A 56 -1.27 -1.11 0.34
C VAL A 56 -2.59 -1.55 0.96
N ILE A 57 -3.67 -1.24 0.26
CA ILE A 57 -5.03 -1.68 0.61
C ILE A 57 -5.52 -2.56 -0.53
N THR A 58 -6.06 -3.73 -0.20
CA THR A 58 -6.60 -4.69 -1.18
C THR A 58 -8.08 -4.91 -0.96
N THR A 59 -8.80 -5.07 -2.05
CA THR A 59 -10.22 -5.45 -2.05
C THR A 59 -10.41 -6.66 -2.94
N PRO A 60 -11.00 -7.77 -2.41
CA PRO A 60 -11.33 -8.92 -3.25
C PRO A 60 -12.42 -8.55 -4.24
N GLY A 61 -12.24 -8.96 -5.49
CA GLY A 61 -13.26 -8.92 -6.52
C GLY A 61 -14.26 -10.07 -6.39
N PRO A 62 -15.21 -10.20 -7.33
CA PRO A 62 -16.11 -11.32 -7.39
C PRO A 62 -15.33 -12.63 -7.49
N SER A 63 -15.60 -13.59 -6.61
CA SER A 63 -15.03 -14.92 -6.72
C SER A 63 -16.00 -15.85 -7.42
N ALA A 64 -15.48 -16.75 -8.24
CA ALA A 64 -16.27 -17.79 -8.91
C ALA A 64 -16.65 -18.94 -7.93
N GLY A 65 -16.12 -18.95 -6.71
CA GLY A 65 -16.39 -19.94 -5.66
C GLY A 65 -17.28 -19.39 -4.54
N GLY A 66 -18.15 -20.22 -3.98
CA GLY A 66 -19.01 -19.86 -2.85
C GLY A 66 -18.34 -19.90 -1.47
N GLN A 67 -17.02 -20.11 -1.40
CA GLN A 67 -16.29 -20.25 -0.15
C GLN A 67 -15.76 -18.88 0.30
N PRO A 68 -15.82 -18.59 1.61
CA PRO A 68 -15.26 -17.36 2.14
C PRO A 68 -13.74 -17.38 2.04
N PHE A 69 -13.15 -16.25 1.69
CA PHE A 69 -11.70 -16.09 1.63
C PHE A 69 -11.31 -14.68 2.05
N THR A 70 -10.04 -14.49 2.33
CA THR A 70 -9.40 -13.20 2.54
C THR A 70 -8.16 -13.08 1.67
N ILE A 71 -7.72 -11.86 1.43
CA ILE A 71 -6.44 -11.61 0.77
C ILE A 71 -5.43 -11.30 1.87
N ARG A 72 -4.28 -11.97 1.81
CA ARG A 72 -3.11 -11.67 2.63
C ARG A 72 -2.06 -11.01 1.77
N ILE A 73 -1.39 -10.01 2.34
CA ILE A 73 -0.27 -9.31 1.70
C ILE A 73 0.96 -9.38 2.61
N ARG A 74 2.15 -9.39 1.98
CA ARG A 74 3.43 -9.32 2.68
C ARG A 74 4.49 -8.68 1.79
N ASN A 75 5.69 -8.48 2.34
CA ASN A 75 6.86 -8.03 1.60
C ASN A 75 6.60 -6.78 0.74
N VAL A 76 5.87 -5.80 1.32
CA VAL A 76 5.65 -4.52 0.64
C VAL A 76 6.98 -3.78 0.54
N THR A 77 7.39 -3.49 -0.69
CA THR A 77 8.61 -2.78 -1.05
C THR A 77 8.26 -1.51 -1.82
N THR A 78 9.25 -0.78 -2.27
CA THR A 78 9.05 0.41 -3.13
C THR A 78 8.58 0.06 -4.55
N SER A 79 8.71 -1.18 -4.98
CA SER A 79 8.41 -1.62 -6.36
C SER A 79 7.27 -2.64 -6.46
N GLY A 80 6.72 -3.12 -5.34
CA GLY A 80 5.65 -4.13 -5.35
C GLY A 80 5.44 -4.79 -4.01
N PHE A 81 4.60 -5.81 -4.01
CA PHE A 81 4.26 -6.60 -2.83
C PHE A 81 3.89 -8.04 -3.24
N GLU A 82 3.80 -8.93 -2.28
CA GLU A 82 3.29 -10.28 -2.49
C GLU A 82 1.88 -10.41 -1.94
N ALA A 83 1.01 -11.09 -2.66
CA ALA A 83 -0.36 -11.37 -2.26
C ALA A 83 -0.73 -12.83 -2.44
N MET A 84 -1.65 -13.32 -1.62
CA MET A 84 -2.28 -14.64 -1.75
C MET A 84 -3.71 -14.62 -1.25
N THR A 85 -4.51 -15.55 -1.72
CA THR A 85 -5.80 -15.86 -1.11
C THR A 85 -5.63 -16.82 0.06
N ALA A 86 -6.35 -16.59 1.13
CA ALA A 86 -6.38 -17.48 2.29
C ALA A 86 -7.83 -17.78 2.70
N GLU A 87 -8.13 -19.05 2.92
CA GLU A 87 -9.42 -19.48 3.48
C GLU A 87 -9.37 -19.49 5.01
N PRO A 88 -10.51 -19.38 5.70
CA PRO A 88 -10.58 -19.58 7.15
C PRO A 88 -10.15 -21.01 7.53
N GLU A 89 -9.52 -21.16 8.70
CA GLU A 89 -9.15 -22.48 9.24
C GLU A 89 -10.37 -23.38 9.36
N GLY A 90 -10.23 -24.67 9.00
CA GLY A 90 -11.28 -25.67 9.11
C GLY A 90 -12.16 -25.84 7.87
N THR A 91 -12.00 -25.03 6.84
CA THR A 91 -12.63 -25.26 5.55
C THR A 91 -11.73 -26.18 4.72
N SER A 92 -12.02 -27.48 4.72
CA SER A 92 -11.28 -28.48 3.94
C SER A 92 -11.75 -28.49 2.48
N GLY A 93 -11.53 -27.40 1.77
CA GLY A 93 -11.77 -27.34 0.33
C GLY A 93 -10.47 -27.63 -0.44
N PRO A 94 -10.53 -28.37 -1.55
CA PRO A 94 -9.32 -28.77 -2.27
C PRO A 94 -8.66 -27.63 -3.04
N THR A 95 -9.37 -26.56 -3.36
CA THR A 95 -8.80 -25.51 -4.23
C THR A 95 -9.68 -24.26 -4.21
N HIS A 96 -9.11 -23.12 -3.88
CA HIS A 96 -9.77 -21.85 -4.16
C HIS A 96 -9.54 -21.50 -5.65
N MET A 97 -10.61 -21.10 -6.33
CA MET A 97 -10.49 -20.65 -7.73
C MET A 97 -9.70 -19.34 -7.79
N ALA A 98 -9.20 -19.01 -8.99
CA ALA A 98 -8.57 -17.70 -9.21
C ALA A 98 -9.53 -16.57 -8.83
N VAL A 99 -8.99 -15.54 -8.20
CA VAL A 99 -9.73 -14.40 -7.63
C VAL A 99 -9.21 -13.12 -8.22
N GLU A 100 -10.11 -12.27 -8.67
CA GLU A 100 -9.78 -10.89 -8.98
C GLU A 100 -9.56 -10.12 -7.68
N MET A 101 -8.54 -9.29 -7.67
CA MET A 101 -8.19 -8.39 -6.56
C MET A 101 -7.89 -7.01 -7.11
N THR A 102 -8.47 -6.00 -6.53
CA THR A 102 -8.05 -4.61 -6.76
C THR A 102 -7.16 -4.18 -5.63
N TYR A 103 -6.09 -3.43 -5.92
CA TYR A 103 -5.30 -2.77 -4.90
C TYR A 103 -5.19 -1.27 -5.14
N ILE A 104 -4.94 -0.54 -4.05
CA ILE A 104 -4.48 0.84 -4.05
C ILE A 104 -3.23 0.88 -3.19
N ALA A 105 -2.14 1.43 -3.75
CA ALA A 105 -0.90 1.72 -3.04
C ALA A 105 -0.75 3.24 -2.94
N ILE A 106 -0.56 3.76 -1.73
CA ILE A 106 -0.50 5.21 -1.45
C ILE A 106 0.75 5.48 -0.64
N GLU A 107 1.52 6.51 -1.01
CA GLU A 107 2.65 6.99 -0.21
C GLU A 107 2.19 7.31 1.22
N GLU A 108 2.95 6.82 2.22
CA GLU A 108 2.64 7.07 3.63
C GLU A 108 2.86 8.54 3.98
N GLY A 109 1.89 9.16 4.65
CA GLY A 109 1.99 10.55 5.07
C GLY A 109 0.66 11.31 5.04
N VAL A 110 0.79 12.64 5.09
CA VAL A 110 -0.31 13.60 4.98
C VAL A 110 -0.13 14.38 3.69
N HIS A 111 -1.07 14.24 2.78
CA HIS A 111 -0.99 14.80 1.43
C HIS A 111 -2.13 15.77 1.18
N GLY A 112 -1.78 17.03 0.86
CA GLY A 112 -2.74 18.05 0.44
C GLY A 112 -3.11 17.88 -1.03
N LEU A 113 -4.41 17.94 -1.34
CA LEU A 113 -4.90 17.88 -2.71
C LEU A 113 -5.16 19.29 -3.27
N PRO A 114 -5.20 19.48 -4.60
CA PRO A 114 -5.39 20.78 -5.23
C PRO A 114 -6.71 21.48 -4.87
N ASP A 115 -7.74 20.74 -4.47
CA ASP A 115 -9.04 21.23 -4.04
C ASP A 115 -9.07 21.66 -2.55
N GLY A 116 -7.93 21.55 -1.83
CA GLY A 116 -7.80 21.86 -0.42
C GLY A 116 -8.16 20.71 0.51
N SER A 117 -8.57 19.55 0.01
CA SER A 117 -8.75 18.34 0.79
C SER A 117 -7.42 17.68 1.15
N MET A 118 -7.45 16.72 2.06
CA MET A 118 -6.25 15.98 2.49
C MET A 118 -6.49 14.48 2.45
N ILE A 119 -5.44 13.75 2.08
CA ILE A 119 -5.35 12.30 2.26
C ILE A 119 -4.35 12.03 3.38
N ILE A 120 -4.73 11.18 4.33
CA ILE A 120 -3.85 10.67 5.37
C ILE A 120 -3.72 9.17 5.15
N ALA A 121 -2.52 8.73 4.82
CA ALA A 121 -2.20 7.31 4.66
C ALA A 121 -1.20 6.91 5.75
N GLY A 122 -1.54 5.90 6.55
CA GLY A 122 -0.69 5.46 7.64
C GLY A 122 -1.10 4.08 8.16
N ARG A 123 -0.23 3.52 9.00
CA ARG A 123 -0.48 2.27 9.72
C ARG A 123 -0.91 2.61 11.14
N THR A 124 -1.90 1.90 11.64
CA THR A 124 -2.18 1.90 13.08
C THR A 124 -1.39 0.78 13.73
N ASP A 125 -0.81 1.04 14.90
CA ASP A 125 -0.24 -0.02 15.71
C ASP A 125 -1.34 -1.03 16.06
N VAL A 126 -0.99 -2.32 15.97
CA VAL A 126 -1.88 -3.39 16.44
C VAL A 126 -2.03 -3.19 17.95
N ILE A 127 -3.22 -2.78 18.37
CA ILE A 127 -3.55 -2.80 19.80
C ILE A 127 -3.72 -4.28 20.14
N GLU A 128 -2.69 -4.90 20.68
CA GLU A 128 -2.83 -6.20 21.34
C GLU A 128 -3.71 -5.99 22.57
N GLU A 129 -5.00 -6.22 22.42
CA GLU A 129 -5.91 -6.31 23.54
C GLU A 129 -5.50 -7.55 24.36
N GLN A 130 -4.77 -7.30 25.45
CA GLN A 130 -4.50 -8.34 26.43
C GLN A 130 -5.83 -8.77 27.05
N ILE A 131 -6.38 -9.86 26.52
CA ILE A 131 -7.47 -10.57 27.17
C ILE A 131 -6.86 -11.27 28.40
N SER A 132 -7.00 -10.65 29.54
CA SER A 132 -6.68 -11.20 30.86
C SER A 132 -7.86 -12.01 31.41
#